data_829754c384afabd4f2112bea6f440fe8
#
_entry.id   829754c384afabd4f2112bea6f440fe8
#
_cell.length_a   1.000
_cell.length_b   1.000
_cell.length_c   1.000
_cell.angle_alpha   90.00
_cell.angle_beta   90.00
_cell.angle_gamma   90.00
#
_symmetry.space_group_name_H-M   'P 1'
#
loop_
_entity.id
_entity.type
_entity.pdbx_description
1 polymer ?
#
loop_
_entity_poly.entity_id
_entity_poly.type
_entity_poly.pdbx_seq_one_letter_code
_entity_poly.pdbx_strand_id
1 'polypeptide(L)'
;MRLILNALWLIFGGWISGLLWLLGGAILALTVVGLPWTFAAWRIASYSFWPFGREIVWQDTHPVAGCVGVVLNVVWFVVAGWYIALTHMLIAVAEFVSIIGIPFALKDLELAKLALAPVGRTIRDKA
;
A
#
# COMPACT_ATOMS: atom_id res chain seq x y z
N MET A 1 -15.13 12.81 11.06
CA MET A 1 -14.73 11.40 11.33
C MET A 1 -13.47 10.98 10.61
N ARG A 2 -13.37 11.25 9.29
CA ARG A 2 -12.16 10.91 8.52
C ARG A 2 -10.89 11.53 9.09
N LEU A 3 -10.95 12.81 9.48
CA LEU A 3 -9.79 13.50 10.05
C LEU A 3 -9.30 12.82 11.32
N ILE A 4 -10.23 12.48 12.20
CA ILE A 4 -9.91 11.82 13.48
C ILE A 4 -9.30 10.45 13.24
N LEU A 5 -9.90 9.64 12.35
CA LEU A 5 -9.41 8.31 12.02
C LEU A 5 -8.02 8.38 11.40
N ASN A 6 -7.79 9.32 10.48
CA ASN A 6 -6.48 9.51 9.87
C ASN A 6 -5.43 9.96 10.89
N ALA A 7 -5.80 10.86 11.80
CA ALA A 7 -4.88 11.32 12.83
C ALA A 7 -4.49 10.18 13.77
N LEU A 8 -5.45 9.37 14.19
CA LEU A 8 -5.18 8.21 15.04
C LEU A 8 -4.34 7.17 14.30
N TRP A 9 -4.67 6.90 13.05
CA TRP A 9 -3.89 6.00 12.19
C TRP A 9 -2.44 6.46 12.08
N LEU A 10 -2.24 7.73 11.78
CA LEU A 10 -0.90 8.31 11.64
C LEU A 10 -0.09 8.15 12.92
N ILE A 11 -0.69 8.45 14.08
CA ILE A 11 -0.02 8.36 15.38
C ILE A 11 0.33 6.91 15.72
N PHE A 12 -0.59 5.96 15.50
CA PHE A 12 -0.42 4.59 15.97
C PHE A 12 0.35 3.67 15.05
N GLY A 13 0.61 4.05 13.81
CA GLY A 13 1.38 3.17 12.93
C GLY A 13 1.54 3.65 11.51
N GLY A 14 0.64 4.49 11.03
CA GLY A 14 0.66 4.95 9.64
C GLY A 14 1.95 5.66 9.24
N TRP A 15 2.54 6.43 10.14
CA TRP A 15 3.80 7.12 9.86
C TRP A 15 4.96 6.15 9.66
N ILE A 16 4.98 5.06 10.43
CA ILE A 16 6.00 4.01 10.29
C ILE A 16 5.84 3.33 8.93
N SER A 17 4.62 2.87 8.63
CA SER A 17 4.32 2.21 7.37
C SER A 17 4.64 3.11 6.17
N GLY A 18 4.19 4.37 6.22
CA GLY A 18 4.46 5.33 5.16
C GLY A 18 5.94 5.58 4.94
N LEU A 19 6.70 5.76 6.02
CA LEU A 19 8.15 5.96 5.93
C LEU A 19 8.85 4.73 5.37
N LEU A 20 8.44 3.53 5.77
CA LEU A 20 9.02 2.29 5.24
C LEU A 20 8.77 2.15 3.74
N TRP A 21 7.56 2.50 3.26
CA TRP A 21 7.27 2.47 1.84
C TRP A 21 8.04 3.55 1.06
N LEU A 22 8.22 4.75 1.64
CA LEU A 22 9.06 5.79 1.04
C LEU A 22 10.51 5.35 0.92
N LEU A 23 11.05 4.81 2.01
CA LEU A 23 12.44 4.34 2.04
C LEU A 23 12.63 3.17 1.07
N GLY A 24 11.72 2.21 1.08
CA GLY A 24 11.75 1.09 0.16
C GLY A 24 11.73 1.54 -1.29
N GLY A 25 10.88 2.50 -1.62
CA GLY A 25 10.83 3.09 -2.96
C GLY A 25 12.13 3.79 -3.34
N ALA A 26 12.73 4.53 -2.42
CA ALA A 26 14.02 5.19 -2.66
C ALA A 26 15.14 4.17 -2.92
N ILE A 27 15.18 3.09 -2.15
CA ILE A 27 16.16 2.01 -2.36
C ILE A 27 15.97 1.37 -3.74
N LEU A 28 14.72 1.08 -4.12
CA LEU A 28 14.40 0.55 -5.44
C LEU A 28 14.87 1.48 -6.56
N ALA A 29 14.69 2.79 -6.37
CA ALA A 29 15.15 3.78 -7.35
C ALA A 29 16.66 3.75 -7.57
N LEU A 30 17.42 3.55 -6.49
CA LEU A 30 18.88 3.46 -6.55
C LEU A 30 19.34 2.26 -7.37
N THR A 31 18.56 1.19 -7.44
CA THR A 31 18.92 0.00 -8.20
C THR A 31 18.68 0.15 -9.71
N VAL A 32 18.03 1.20 -10.15
CA VAL A 32 17.59 1.46 -11.55
C VAL A 32 16.58 0.42 -12.04
N VAL A 33 16.88 -0.88 -11.88
CA VAL A 33 15.95 -1.98 -12.24
C VAL A 33 14.65 -1.89 -11.45
N GLY A 34 14.71 -1.37 -10.23
CA GLY A 34 13.54 -1.21 -9.36
C GLY A 34 12.66 0.01 -9.66
N LEU A 35 13.03 0.86 -10.63
CA LEU A 35 12.26 2.07 -10.93
C LEU A 35 10.77 1.82 -11.20
N PRO A 36 10.35 0.78 -11.94
CA PRO A 36 8.93 0.52 -12.16
C PRO A 36 8.14 0.36 -10.86
N TRP A 37 8.77 -0.19 -9.83
CA TRP A 37 8.11 -0.38 -8.53
C TRP A 37 8.26 0.82 -7.59
N THR A 38 9.22 1.70 -7.84
CA THR A 38 9.45 2.90 -7.02
C THR A 38 8.20 3.77 -6.94
N PHE A 39 7.60 4.09 -8.09
CA PHE A 39 6.42 4.94 -8.12
C PHE A 39 5.22 4.25 -7.48
N ALA A 40 5.09 2.93 -7.66
CA ALA A 40 4.07 2.15 -6.98
C ALA A 40 4.26 2.20 -5.45
N ALA A 41 5.49 2.01 -4.98
CA ALA A 41 5.81 2.07 -3.55
C ALA A 41 5.49 3.44 -2.96
N TRP A 42 5.79 4.50 -3.69
CA TRP A 42 5.49 5.86 -3.21
C TRP A 42 4.00 6.17 -3.21
N ARG A 43 3.22 5.61 -4.14
CA ARG A 43 1.76 5.70 -4.06
C ARG A 43 1.22 4.99 -2.82
N ILE A 44 1.76 3.81 -2.50
CA ILE A 44 1.40 3.08 -1.29
C ILE A 44 1.79 3.88 -0.05
N ALA A 45 2.97 4.51 -0.05
CA ALA A 45 3.39 5.37 1.05
C ALA A 45 2.40 6.50 1.29
N SER A 46 1.99 7.18 0.23
CA SER A 46 0.98 8.23 0.31
C SER A 46 -0.32 7.74 0.94
N TYR A 47 -0.79 6.58 0.52
CA TYR A 47 -1.98 5.96 1.09
C TYR A 47 -1.75 5.57 2.55
N SER A 48 -0.57 5.03 2.88
CA SER A 48 -0.25 4.61 4.25
C SER A 48 -0.24 5.76 5.24
N PHE A 49 0.13 6.95 4.80
CA PHE A 49 0.08 8.13 5.68
C PHE A 49 -1.34 8.60 5.96
N TRP A 50 -2.24 8.53 4.98
CA TRP A 50 -3.58 9.11 5.09
C TRP A 50 -4.62 8.29 4.33
N PRO A 51 -4.99 7.09 4.85
CA PRO A 51 -5.84 6.17 4.09
C PRO A 51 -7.35 6.44 4.14
N PHE A 52 -7.85 7.02 5.24
CA PHE A 52 -9.28 7.19 5.41
C PHE A 52 -9.82 8.29 4.50
N GLY A 53 -10.87 7.98 3.74
CA GLY A 53 -11.44 8.87 2.74
C GLY A 53 -10.84 8.69 1.36
N ARG A 54 -9.95 7.71 1.18
CA ARG A 54 -9.32 7.39 -0.10
C ARG A 54 -9.60 5.95 -0.48
N GLU A 55 -9.55 5.66 -1.75
CA GLU A 55 -9.77 4.30 -2.24
C GLU A 55 -8.73 3.93 -3.29
N ILE A 56 -8.56 2.63 -3.47
CA ILE A 56 -7.60 2.05 -4.41
C ILE A 56 -8.37 1.59 -5.63
N VAL A 57 -7.95 2.02 -6.83
CA VAL A 57 -8.58 1.64 -8.09
C VAL A 57 -7.51 1.22 -9.09
N TRP A 58 -7.91 0.41 -10.09
CA TRP A 58 -7.05 0.14 -11.23
C TRP A 58 -7.04 1.34 -12.16
N GLN A 59 -5.86 1.66 -12.67
CA GLN A 59 -5.68 2.77 -13.60
C GLN A 59 -5.66 2.24 -15.03
N ASP A 60 -6.77 2.41 -15.75
CA ASP A 60 -6.96 1.85 -17.08
C ASP A 60 -5.96 2.39 -18.12
N THR A 61 -5.51 3.63 -17.93
CA THR A 61 -4.60 4.31 -18.86
C THR A 61 -3.16 4.26 -18.42
N HIS A 62 -2.83 3.41 -17.46
CA HIS A 62 -1.48 3.32 -16.93
C HIS A 62 -0.51 2.83 -18.02
N PRO A 63 0.69 3.47 -18.17
CA PRO A 63 1.64 3.10 -19.23
C PRO A 63 2.12 1.65 -19.17
N VAL A 64 2.15 1.05 -17.97
CA VAL A 64 2.57 -0.33 -17.78
C VAL A 64 1.38 -1.27 -17.54
N ALA A 65 0.20 -0.90 -18.02
CA ALA A 65 -0.96 -1.77 -17.99
C ALA A 65 -0.80 -2.94 -18.97
N GLY A 66 -1.69 -3.91 -18.90
CA GLY A 66 -1.66 -5.08 -19.76
C GLY A 66 -0.57 -6.07 -19.38
N CYS A 67 0.06 -6.70 -20.39
CA CYS A 67 1.03 -7.78 -20.16
C CYS A 67 2.22 -7.33 -19.32
N VAL A 68 2.75 -6.13 -19.58
CA VAL A 68 3.89 -5.59 -18.83
C VAL A 68 3.53 -5.42 -17.37
N GLY A 69 2.36 -4.84 -17.09
CA GLY A 69 1.88 -4.67 -15.72
C GLY A 69 1.71 -6.00 -14.99
N VAL A 70 1.17 -7.02 -15.67
CA VAL A 70 1.03 -8.36 -15.10
C VAL A 70 2.38 -8.95 -14.75
N VAL A 71 3.35 -8.88 -15.65
CA VAL A 71 4.71 -9.40 -15.42
C VAL A 71 5.35 -8.70 -14.21
N LEU A 72 5.26 -7.38 -14.14
CA LEU A 72 5.81 -6.60 -13.02
C LEU A 72 5.18 -7.00 -11.70
N ASN A 73 3.87 -7.20 -11.68
CA ASN A 73 3.16 -7.62 -10.47
C ASN A 73 3.55 -9.05 -10.04
N VAL A 74 3.72 -9.96 -11.00
CA VAL A 74 4.14 -11.35 -10.69
C VAL A 74 5.54 -11.35 -10.10
N VAL A 75 6.47 -10.61 -10.68
CA VAL A 75 7.84 -10.49 -10.16
C VAL A 75 7.82 -9.92 -8.75
N TRP A 76 7.06 -8.85 -8.53
CA TRP A 76 6.93 -8.25 -7.23
C TRP A 76 6.35 -9.22 -6.20
N PHE A 77 5.29 -9.94 -6.57
CA PHE A 77 4.65 -10.93 -5.68
C PHE A 77 5.67 -11.97 -5.19
N VAL A 78 6.46 -12.52 -6.11
CA VAL A 78 7.43 -13.57 -5.78
C VAL A 78 8.56 -13.02 -4.90
N VAL A 79 9.05 -11.82 -5.20
CA VAL A 79 10.24 -11.26 -4.54
C VAL A 79 9.89 -10.63 -3.19
N ALA A 80 8.80 -9.92 -3.11
CA ALA A 80 8.50 -9.08 -1.94
C ALA A 80 7.04 -9.11 -1.52
N GLY A 81 6.11 -9.13 -2.45
CA GLY A 81 4.70 -8.85 -2.17
C GLY A 81 4.04 -9.82 -1.21
N TRP A 82 4.36 -11.10 -1.31
CA TRP A 82 3.69 -12.10 -0.50
C TRP A 82 3.96 -11.94 1.00
N TYR A 83 5.20 -11.66 1.40
CA TYR A 83 5.49 -11.51 2.82
C TYR A 83 5.11 -10.13 3.36
N ILE A 84 5.17 -9.10 2.53
CA ILE A 84 4.65 -7.78 2.92
C ILE A 84 3.14 -7.85 3.14
N ALA A 85 2.42 -8.47 2.21
CA ALA A 85 0.98 -8.67 2.34
C ALA A 85 0.65 -9.49 3.58
N LEU A 86 1.39 -10.57 3.83
CA LEU A 86 1.20 -11.40 5.01
C LEU A 86 1.40 -10.58 6.29
N THR A 87 2.41 -9.72 6.33
CA THR A 87 2.67 -8.83 7.47
C THR A 87 1.46 -7.92 7.73
N HIS A 88 0.94 -7.27 6.70
CA HIS A 88 -0.26 -6.42 6.85
C HIS A 88 -1.47 -7.22 7.30
N MET A 89 -1.63 -8.45 6.79
CA MET A 89 -2.73 -9.32 7.20
C MET A 89 -2.64 -9.71 8.68
N LEU A 90 -1.44 -10.01 9.17
CA LEU A 90 -1.23 -10.35 10.59
C LEU A 90 -1.50 -9.14 11.49
N ILE A 91 -1.08 -7.96 11.07
CA ILE A 91 -1.38 -6.72 11.79
C ILE A 91 -2.89 -6.49 11.81
N ALA A 92 -3.56 -6.68 10.67
CA ALA A 92 -5.01 -6.53 10.58
C ALA A 92 -5.76 -7.48 11.52
N VAL A 93 -5.30 -8.73 11.65
CA VAL A 93 -5.91 -9.68 12.59
C VAL A 93 -5.77 -9.17 14.02
N ALA A 94 -4.60 -8.69 14.42
CA ALA A 94 -4.38 -8.15 15.76
C ALA A 94 -5.28 -6.93 16.02
N GLU A 95 -5.38 -6.05 15.05
CA GLU A 95 -6.26 -4.86 15.15
C GLU A 95 -7.73 -5.24 15.24
N PHE A 96 -8.15 -6.24 14.45
CA PHE A 96 -9.52 -6.71 14.45
C PHE A 96 -9.91 -7.31 15.81
N VAL A 97 -9.00 -8.10 16.40
CA VAL A 97 -9.21 -8.71 17.73
C VAL A 97 -9.32 -7.64 18.81
N SER A 98 -8.63 -6.52 18.67
CA SER A 98 -8.70 -5.43 19.63
C SER A 98 -10.03 -4.69 19.64
N ILE A 99 -10.90 -4.93 18.66
CA ILE A 99 -12.21 -4.30 18.48
C ILE A 99 -12.08 -2.80 18.12
N ILE A 100 -11.36 -2.02 18.92
CA ILE A 100 -11.12 -0.60 18.66
C ILE A 100 -10.36 -0.42 17.35
N GLY A 101 -9.51 -1.38 16.99
CA GLY A 101 -8.71 -1.35 15.78
C GLY A 101 -9.43 -1.82 14.51
N ILE A 102 -10.72 -2.17 14.56
CA ILE A 102 -11.44 -2.67 13.38
C ILE A 102 -11.33 -1.71 12.17
N PRO A 103 -11.54 -0.39 12.31
CA PRO A 103 -11.35 0.51 11.17
C PRO A 103 -9.93 0.47 10.60
N PHE A 104 -8.93 0.31 11.46
CA PHE A 104 -7.53 0.22 11.04
C PHE A 104 -7.24 -1.11 10.37
N ALA A 105 -7.83 -2.21 10.87
CA ALA A 105 -7.72 -3.53 10.25
C ALA A 105 -8.16 -3.50 8.79
N LEU A 106 -9.25 -2.80 8.49
CA LEU A 106 -9.73 -2.68 7.12
C LEU A 106 -8.71 -1.98 6.23
N LYS A 107 -8.00 -0.97 6.76
CA LYS A 107 -6.97 -0.26 6.01
C LYS A 107 -5.71 -1.11 5.82
N ASP A 108 -5.32 -1.88 6.82
CA ASP A 108 -4.22 -2.83 6.65
C ASP A 108 -4.55 -3.93 5.66
N LEU A 109 -5.80 -4.38 5.58
CA LEU A 109 -6.22 -5.32 4.53
C LEU A 109 -6.12 -4.69 3.13
N GLU A 110 -6.47 -3.41 2.98
CA GLU A 110 -6.30 -2.70 1.72
C GLU A 110 -4.82 -2.56 1.35
N LEU A 111 -3.97 -2.27 2.33
CA LEU A 111 -2.52 -2.24 2.12
C LEU A 111 -1.97 -3.61 1.74
N ALA A 112 -2.49 -4.68 2.32
CA ALA A 112 -2.12 -6.04 1.93
C ALA A 112 -2.44 -6.30 0.46
N LYS A 113 -3.62 -5.90 0.01
CA LYS A 113 -3.99 -6.02 -1.41
C LYS A 113 -3.05 -5.25 -2.32
N LEU A 114 -2.70 -4.02 -1.94
CA LEU A 114 -1.74 -3.21 -2.68
C LEU A 114 -0.37 -3.88 -2.74
N ALA A 115 0.06 -4.48 -1.63
CA ALA A 115 1.35 -5.15 -1.55
C ALA A 115 1.43 -6.38 -2.47
N LEU A 116 0.29 -7.04 -2.74
CA LEU A 116 0.26 -8.19 -3.64
C LEU A 116 0.47 -7.80 -5.10
N ALA A 117 -0.13 -6.70 -5.54
CA ALA A 117 -0.07 -6.28 -6.94
C ALA A 117 -0.13 -4.75 -7.04
N PRO A 118 0.98 -4.05 -6.79
CA PRO A 118 0.98 -2.59 -6.71
C PRO A 118 0.98 -1.87 -8.05
N VAL A 119 1.50 -2.51 -9.10
CA VAL A 119 1.66 -1.85 -10.41
C VAL A 119 0.32 -1.76 -11.12
N GLY A 120 -0.01 -0.57 -11.63
CA GLY A 120 -1.28 -0.32 -12.32
C GLY A 120 -2.41 0.15 -11.43
N ARG A 121 -2.18 0.26 -10.13
CA ARG A 121 -3.18 0.80 -9.20
C ARG A 121 -2.90 2.27 -8.91
N THR A 122 -3.94 3.01 -8.67
CA THR A 122 -3.83 4.40 -8.22
C THR A 122 -4.77 4.64 -7.04
N ILE A 123 -4.58 5.76 -6.39
CA ILE A 123 -5.33 6.14 -5.20
C ILE A 123 -6.09 7.41 -5.51
N ARG A 124 -7.37 7.44 -5.18
CA ARG A 124 -8.20 8.61 -5.37
C ARG A 124 -9.03 8.88 -4.11
N ASP A 125 -9.47 10.12 -3.98
CA ASP A 125 -10.35 10.49 -2.88
C ASP A 125 -11.75 9.94 -3.14
N LYS A 126 -12.39 9.49 -2.08
CA LYS A 126 -13.80 9.08 -2.14
C LYS A 126 -14.68 10.32 -2.29
N ALA A 127 -15.67 10.21 -3.14
CA ALA A 127 -16.67 11.25 -3.32
C ALA A 127 -17.50 11.51 -2.06
#